data_78c8f885333d6dc4f8be921be96b0446
#
_entry.id   78c8f885333d6dc4f8be921be96b0446
#
_cell.length_a   1.000
_cell.length_b   1.000
_cell.length_c   1.000
_cell.angle_alpha   90.00
_cell.angle_beta   90.00
_cell.angle_gamma   90.00
#
_symmetry.space_group_name_H-M   'P 1'
#
loop_
_entity.id
_entity.type
_entity.pdbx_description
1 polymer ?
#
loop_
_entity_poly.entity_id
_entity_poly.type
_entity_poly.pdbx_seq_one_letter_code
_entity_poly.pdbx_strand_id
1 'polypeptide(L)'
;MVGLETLGNLIEKLKSSGCPVDCVVYDAFLPWALDVAKKLGLVGAVFFTQSCTVNNIYYHVHQGMLKLPLLEPEVVVPGLFPLQACDLPSLVYLYGSYPDFFNMLVNQFSNIEKVDWVFCNTFYKLGGKVRYFI
;
A
#
# COMPACT_ATOMS: atom_id res chain seq x y z
N MET A 1 13.99 6.42 13.87
CA MET A 1 12.62 5.80 13.94
C MET A 1 12.79 4.40 14.49
N VAL A 2 12.22 4.14 15.67
CA VAL A 2 12.45 2.89 16.45
C VAL A 2 12.22 1.60 15.65
N GLY A 3 11.18 1.55 14.83
CA GLY A 3 10.82 0.35 14.07
C GLY A 3 11.88 -0.11 13.07
N LEU A 4 12.53 0.82 12.38
CA LEU A 4 13.62 0.53 11.41
C LEU A 4 14.79 -0.20 12.06
N GLU A 5 15.26 0.31 13.19
CA GLU A 5 16.40 -0.26 13.92
C GLU A 5 16.02 -1.62 14.54
N THR A 6 14.83 -1.70 15.12
CA THR A 6 14.35 -2.92 15.78
C THR A 6 14.21 -4.08 14.80
N LEU A 7 13.63 -3.84 13.62
CA LEU A 7 13.49 -4.88 12.60
C LEU A 7 14.85 -5.34 12.07
N GLY A 8 15.76 -4.41 11.78
CA GLY A 8 17.11 -4.74 11.33
C GLY A 8 17.86 -5.59 12.35
N ASN A 9 17.85 -5.18 13.62
CA ASN A 9 18.50 -5.90 14.71
C ASN A 9 17.89 -7.31 14.91
N LEU A 10 16.57 -7.46 14.77
CA LEU A 10 15.90 -8.75 14.84
C LEU A 10 16.38 -9.68 13.74
N ILE A 11 16.44 -9.20 12.49
CA ILE A 11 16.88 -10.00 11.34
C ILE A 11 18.34 -10.46 11.53
N GLU A 12 19.23 -9.56 11.96
CA GLU A 12 20.63 -9.90 12.22
C GLU A 12 20.78 -10.91 13.36
N LYS A 13 19.98 -10.77 14.42
CA LYS A 13 19.94 -11.72 15.53
C LYS A 13 19.49 -13.11 15.08
N LEU A 14 18.46 -13.21 14.26
CA LEU A 14 17.98 -14.47 13.69
C LEU A 14 19.06 -15.13 12.83
N LYS A 15 19.73 -14.36 11.97
CA LYS A 15 20.85 -14.84 11.17
C LYS A 15 21.99 -15.41 12.04
N SER A 16 22.35 -14.70 13.10
CA SER A 16 23.41 -15.14 14.04
C SER A 16 23.02 -16.39 14.85
N SER A 17 21.72 -16.64 15.02
CA SER A 17 21.19 -17.81 15.71
C SER A 17 21.00 -19.03 14.81
N GLY A 18 21.44 -18.97 13.54
CA GLY A 18 21.30 -20.07 12.59
C GLY A 18 19.92 -20.19 11.93
N CYS A 19 19.08 -19.14 12.07
CA CYS A 19 17.75 -19.06 11.46
C CYS A 19 17.71 -17.84 10.51
N PRO A 20 18.39 -17.86 9.37
CA PRO A 20 18.43 -16.73 8.45
C PRO A 20 17.03 -16.43 7.90
N VAL A 21 16.78 -15.13 7.67
CA VAL A 21 15.58 -14.63 7.00
C VAL A 21 15.88 -14.40 5.53
N ASP A 22 15.05 -14.92 4.64
CA ASP A 22 15.18 -14.75 3.19
C ASP A 22 14.19 -13.74 2.62
N CYS A 23 13.05 -13.56 3.30
CA CYS A 23 11.98 -12.69 2.85
C CYS A 23 11.35 -11.96 4.05
N VAL A 24 10.95 -10.71 3.81
CA VAL A 24 10.14 -9.92 4.74
C VAL A 24 8.77 -9.67 4.10
N VAL A 25 7.72 -10.24 4.71
CA VAL A 25 6.33 -9.91 4.34
C VAL A 25 5.84 -8.85 5.32
N TYR A 26 5.32 -7.73 4.81
CA TYR A 26 4.94 -6.60 5.65
C TYR A 26 3.59 -6.02 5.25
N ASP A 27 2.88 -5.43 6.21
CA ASP A 27 1.65 -4.68 5.96
C ASP A 27 1.96 -3.41 5.18
N ALA A 28 1.16 -3.10 4.16
CA ALA A 28 1.36 -1.94 3.29
C ALA A 28 1.48 -0.60 4.04
N PHE A 29 0.92 -0.48 5.24
CA PHE A 29 1.06 0.71 6.09
C PHE A 29 2.45 0.86 6.74
N LEU A 30 3.35 -0.10 6.52
CA LEU A 30 4.72 -0.09 7.03
C LEU A 30 5.75 -0.08 5.89
N PRO A 31 5.70 0.89 4.94
CA PRO A 31 6.59 0.90 3.78
C PRO A 31 8.08 0.91 4.16
N TRP A 32 8.44 1.45 5.33
CA TRP A 32 9.79 1.43 5.86
C TRP A 32 10.35 0.01 6.07
N ALA A 33 9.49 -1.01 6.24
CA ALA A 33 9.94 -2.40 6.38
C ALA A 33 10.59 -2.91 5.09
N LEU A 34 10.12 -2.46 3.92
CA LEU A 34 10.76 -2.75 2.65
C LEU A 34 12.18 -2.14 2.58
N ASP A 35 12.34 -0.92 3.05
CA ASP A 35 13.66 -0.25 3.02
C ASP A 35 14.67 -1.02 3.87
N VAL A 36 14.24 -1.59 5.02
CA VAL A 36 15.08 -2.48 5.83
C VAL A 36 15.40 -3.77 5.08
N ALA A 37 14.41 -4.42 4.48
CA ALA A 37 14.61 -5.65 3.72
C ALA A 37 15.61 -5.42 2.58
N LYS A 38 15.43 -4.38 1.78
CA LYS A 38 16.32 -4.04 0.66
C LYS A 38 17.73 -3.69 1.11
N LYS A 39 17.88 -2.96 2.21
CA LYS A 39 19.19 -2.66 2.80
C LYS A 39 19.95 -3.92 3.22
N LEU A 40 19.24 -4.96 3.65
CA LEU A 40 19.82 -6.24 4.06
C LEU A 40 19.89 -7.27 2.91
N GLY A 41 19.53 -6.90 1.68
CA GLY A 41 19.54 -7.77 0.51
C GLY A 41 18.46 -8.85 0.50
N LEU A 42 17.36 -8.62 1.23
CA LEU A 42 16.25 -9.58 1.36
C LEU A 42 15.14 -9.32 0.34
N VAL A 43 14.37 -10.36 0.06
CA VAL A 43 13.13 -10.25 -0.69
C VAL A 43 12.09 -9.49 0.15
N GLY A 44 11.43 -8.50 -0.46
CA GLY A 44 10.37 -7.73 0.17
C GLY A 44 9.02 -8.00 -0.48
N ALA A 45 8.04 -8.40 0.31
CA ALA A 45 6.68 -8.67 -0.14
C ALA A 45 5.68 -7.82 0.65
N VAL A 46 4.97 -6.94 -0.06
CA VAL A 46 3.93 -6.12 0.55
C VAL A 46 2.61 -6.89 0.60
N PHE A 47 1.89 -6.78 1.70
CA PHE A 47 0.53 -7.30 1.85
C PHE A 47 -0.46 -6.16 2.02
N PHE A 48 -1.32 -5.99 1.02
CA PHE A 48 -2.44 -5.04 1.07
C PHE A 48 -3.64 -5.69 1.74
N THR A 49 -3.95 -5.24 2.95
CA THR A 49 -5.06 -5.76 3.76
C THR A 49 -6.42 -5.23 3.32
N GLN A 50 -6.46 -4.06 2.69
CA GLN A 50 -7.66 -3.49 2.09
C GLN A 50 -8.00 -4.17 0.75
N SER A 51 -9.26 -3.99 0.28
CA SER A 51 -9.66 -4.51 -1.03
C SER A 51 -8.89 -3.86 -2.18
N CYS A 52 -8.73 -4.59 -3.29
CA CYS A 52 -8.05 -4.05 -4.49
C CYS A 52 -8.71 -2.78 -5.02
N THR A 53 -10.03 -2.65 -4.93
CA THR A 53 -10.76 -1.44 -5.34
C THR A 53 -10.35 -0.23 -4.53
N VAL A 54 -10.30 -0.36 -3.20
CA VAL A 54 -9.88 0.71 -2.30
C VAL A 54 -8.42 1.08 -2.53
N ASN A 55 -7.55 0.07 -2.65
CA ASN A 55 -6.13 0.30 -2.95
C ASN A 55 -5.92 1.00 -4.29
N ASN A 56 -6.70 0.62 -5.33
CA ASN A 56 -6.64 1.27 -6.63
C ASN A 56 -6.98 2.76 -6.53
N ILE A 57 -8.00 3.13 -5.78
CA ILE A 57 -8.38 4.54 -5.57
C ILE A 57 -7.24 5.31 -4.88
N TYR A 58 -6.70 4.80 -3.77
CA TYR A 58 -5.59 5.46 -3.06
C TYR A 58 -4.30 5.51 -3.89
N TYR A 59 -4.04 4.48 -4.72
CA TYR A 59 -2.92 4.49 -5.64
C TYR A 59 -3.02 5.64 -6.65
N HIS A 60 -4.21 5.84 -7.23
CA HIS A 60 -4.44 6.94 -8.18
C HIS A 60 -4.37 8.32 -7.52
N VAL A 61 -4.72 8.43 -6.23
CA VAL A 61 -4.45 9.64 -5.44
C VAL A 61 -2.95 9.83 -5.26
N HIS A 62 -2.21 8.79 -4.89
CA HIS A 62 -0.77 8.82 -4.73
C HIS A 62 -0.05 9.25 -6.01
N GLN A 63 -0.48 8.76 -7.16
CA GLN A 63 0.07 9.12 -8.48
C GLN A 63 -0.37 10.52 -8.96
N GLY A 64 -1.22 11.22 -8.23
CA GLY A 64 -1.76 12.52 -8.62
C GLY A 64 -2.75 12.47 -9.79
N MET A 65 -3.19 11.27 -10.19
CA MET A 65 -4.18 11.07 -11.24
C MET A 65 -5.60 11.37 -10.75
N LEU A 66 -5.89 11.06 -9.50
CA LEU A 66 -7.12 11.47 -8.82
C LEU A 66 -6.80 12.67 -7.91
N LYS A 67 -7.24 13.85 -8.35
CA LYS A 67 -7.00 15.10 -7.62
C LYS A 67 -8.04 15.33 -6.53
N LEU A 68 -7.59 15.84 -5.38
CA LEU A 68 -8.43 16.18 -4.25
C LEU A 68 -8.28 17.66 -3.88
N PRO A 69 -9.33 18.31 -3.35
CA PRO A 69 -10.69 17.80 -3.19
C PRO A 69 -11.38 17.49 -4.52
N LEU A 70 -12.36 16.60 -4.48
CA LEU A 70 -13.15 16.26 -5.67
C LEU A 70 -13.95 17.48 -6.16
N LEU A 71 -13.86 17.77 -7.45
CA LEU A 71 -14.57 18.89 -8.07
C LEU A 71 -15.83 18.43 -8.81
N GLU A 72 -15.86 17.18 -9.25
CA GLU A 72 -16.94 16.59 -10.03
C GLU A 72 -17.70 15.56 -9.20
N PRO A 73 -19.02 15.44 -9.40
CA PRO A 73 -19.83 14.44 -8.70
C PRO A 73 -19.55 13.00 -9.12
N GLU A 74 -19.03 12.81 -10.32
CA GLU A 74 -18.66 11.52 -10.88
C GLU A 74 -17.15 11.45 -11.07
N VAL A 75 -16.57 10.31 -10.70
CA VAL A 75 -15.14 10.06 -10.73
C VAL A 75 -14.85 8.81 -11.57
N VAL A 76 -13.93 8.94 -12.52
CA VAL A 76 -13.45 7.84 -13.34
C VAL A 76 -12.05 7.45 -12.86
N VAL A 77 -11.92 6.23 -12.35
CA VAL A 77 -10.64 5.63 -11.94
C VAL A 77 -10.35 4.45 -12.87
N PRO A 78 -9.16 4.36 -13.48
CA PRO A 78 -8.80 3.25 -14.35
C PRO A 78 -9.04 1.89 -13.69
N GLY A 79 -9.71 0.98 -14.43
CA GLY A 79 -10.06 -0.35 -13.91
C GLY A 79 -11.30 -0.43 -13.05
N LEU A 80 -11.95 0.70 -12.76
CA LEU A 80 -13.23 0.75 -12.06
C LEU A 80 -14.34 1.27 -12.97
N PHE A 81 -15.59 0.97 -12.60
CA PHE A 81 -16.73 1.65 -13.17
C PHE A 81 -16.72 3.12 -12.74
N PRO A 82 -17.39 4.03 -13.49
CA PRO A 82 -17.61 5.39 -13.01
C PRO A 82 -18.27 5.35 -11.62
N LEU A 83 -17.68 6.06 -10.67
CA LEU A 83 -18.11 6.10 -9.28
C LEU A 83 -18.70 7.48 -8.97
N GLN A 84 -19.78 7.50 -8.19
CA GLN A 84 -20.20 8.74 -7.57
C GLN A 84 -19.22 9.10 -6.45
N ALA A 85 -19.05 10.39 -6.17
CA ALA A 85 -18.15 10.83 -5.11
C ALA A 85 -18.41 10.14 -3.76
N CYS A 86 -19.68 9.86 -3.43
CA CYS A 86 -20.07 9.16 -2.20
C CYS A 86 -19.74 7.66 -2.18
N ASP A 87 -19.41 7.04 -3.33
CA ASP A 87 -18.99 5.65 -3.42
C ASP A 87 -17.49 5.47 -3.09
N LEU A 88 -16.75 6.56 -3.05
CA LEU A 88 -15.32 6.56 -2.73
C LEU A 88 -15.07 6.31 -1.24
N PRO A 89 -13.87 5.83 -0.87
CA PRO A 89 -13.48 5.71 0.53
C PRO A 89 -13.70 7.02 1.29
N SER A 90 -14.18 6.92 2.52
CA SER A 90 -14.60 8.07 3.33
C SER A 90 -13.54 9.18 3.42
N LEU A 91 -12.26 8.81 3.52
CA LEU A 91 -11.17 9.79 3.61
C LEU A 91 -10.85 10.49 2.28
N VAL A 92 -11.27 9.92 1.15
CA VAL A 92 -11.22 10.58 -0.16
C VAL A 92 -12.43 11.50 -0.32
N TYR A 93 -13.62 10.99 -0.01
CA TYR A 93 -14.86 11.76 -0.06
C TYR A 93 -14.88 12.91 0.94
N LEU A 94 -14.43 12.69 2.19
CA LEU A 94 -14.33 13.68 3.26
C LEU A 94 -12.89 14.23 3.37
N TYR A 95 -12.26 14.51 2.24
CA TYR A 95 -10.87 14.96 2.22
C TYR A 95 -10.63 16.15 3.17
N GLY A 96 -9.56 16.05 3.96
CA GLY A 96 -9.18 17.06 4.95
C GLY A 96 -9.69 16.80 6.36
N SER A 97 -10.61 15.83 6.58
CA SER A 97 -11.13 15.54 7.93
C SER A 97 -10.09 14.88 8.85
N TYR A 98 -9.20 14.04 8.31
CA TYR A 98 -8.18 13.30 9.06
C TYR A 98 -6.86 13.26 8.27
N PRO A 99 -6.12 14.38 8.20
CA PRO A 99 -4.97 14.51 7.30
C PRO A 99 -3.85 13.51 7.56
N ASP A 100 -3.51 13.22 8.81
CA ASP A 100 -2.44 12.28 9.15
C ASP A 100 -2.80 10.84 8.76
N PHE A 101 -4.04 10.45 8.98
CA PHE A 101 -4.51 9.12 8.60
C PHE A 101 -4.63 8.97 7.08
N PHE A 102 -5.10 10.01 6.40
CA PHE A 102 -5.11 10.07 4.94
C PHE A 102 -3.70 9.96 4.35
N ASN A 103 -2.75 10.70 4.89
CA ASN A 103 -1.35 10.64 4.47
C ASN A 103 -0.75 9.25 4.67
N MET A 104 -1.07 8.56 5.75
CA MET A 104 -0.65 7.18 5.98
C MET A 104 -1.19 6.24 4.90
N LEU A 105 -2.48 6.36 4.53
CA LEU A 105 -3.11 5.56 3.48
C LEU A 105 -2.50 5.80 2.10
N VAL A 106 -2.16 7.04 1.77
CA VAL A 106 -1.53 7.38 0.49
C VAL A 106 -0.06 6.98 0.48
N ASN A 107 0.63 7.11 1.61
CA ASN A 107 2.06 6.82 1.73
C ASN A 107 2.41 5.32 1.66
N GLN A 108 1.42 4.42 1.79
CA GLN A 108 1.62 2.98 1.61
C GLN A 108 2.22 2.61 0.24
N PHE A 109 2.11 3.50 -0.75
CA PHE A 109 2.65 3.29 -2.10
C PHE A 109 4.01 3.97 -2.34
N SER A 110 4.60 4.61 -1.33
CA SER A 110 5.79 5.46 -1.48
C SER A 110 7.03 4.76 -2.04
N ASN A 111 7.13 3.45 -1.92
CA ASN A 111 8.24 2.64 -2.43
C ASN A 111 7.76 1.37 -3.15
N ILE A 112 6.51 1.37 -3.65
CA ILE A 112 5.87 0.20 -4.25
C ILE A 112 6.65 -0.34 -5.47
N GLU A 113 7.37 0.50 -6.18
CA GLU A 113 8.19 0.12 -7.33
C GLU A 113 9.42 -0.74 -6.97
N LYS A 114 9.76 -0.82 -5.67
CA LYS A 114 10.91 -1.58 -5.17
C LYS A 114 10.53 -2.96 -4.63
N VAL A 115 9.25 -3.28 -4.51
CA VAL A 115 8.81 -4.58 -3.99
C VAL A 115 9.09 -5.71 -4.98
N ASP A 116 9.37 -6.90 -4.46
CA ASP A 116 9.52 -8.08 -5.31
C ASP A 116 8.17 -8.77 -5.52
N TRP A 117 7.28 -8.73 -4.52
CA TRP A 117 5.97 -9.39 -4.55
C TRP A 117 4.89 -8.54 -3.90
N VAL A 118 3.70 -8.60 -4.50
CA VAL A 118 2.50 -7.92 -3.98
C VAL A 118 1.45 -8.97 -3.66
N PHE A 119 1.00 -8.99 -2.41
CA PHE A 119 -0.14 -9.77 -1.95
C PHE A 119 -1.33 -8.85 -1.71
N CYS A 120 -2.50 -9.26 -2.18
CA CYS A 120 -3.74 -8.52 -2.02
C CYS A 120 -4.79 -9.38 -1.33
N ASN A 121 -5.57 -8.77 -0.45
CA ASN A 121 -6.70 -9.40 0.21
C ASN A 121 -7.89 -9.50 -0.77
N THR A 122 -7.79 -10.41 -1.73
CA THR A 122 -8.79 -10.62 -2.77
C THR A 122 -8.72 -12.03 -3.35
N PHE A 123 -9.73 -12.40 -4.13
CA PHE A 123 -9.70 -13.61 -4.93
C PHE A 123 -10.14 -13.30 -6.37
N TYR A 124 -9.84 -14.21 -7.30
CA TYR A 124 -9.97 -13.97 -8.74
C TYR A 124 -11.31 -13.38 -9.16
N LYS A 125 -12.43 -13.95 -8.69
CA LYS A 125 -13.78 -13.52 -9.08
C LYS A 125 -14.17 -12.15 -8.52
N LEU A 126 -13.59 -11.74 -7.40
CA LEU A 126 -13.92 -10.48 -6.73
C LEU A 126 -13.12 -9.29 -7.29
N GLY A 127 -11.86 -9.47 -7.60
CA GLY A 127 -10.95 -8.37 -7.94
C GLY A 127 -10.25 -8.51 -9.29
N GLY A 128 -10.70 -9.42 -10.16
CA GLY A 128 -9.97 -9.82 -11.37
C GLY A 128 -9.60 -8.70 -12.34
N LYS A 129 -10.42 -7.65 -12.44
CA LYS A 129 -10.14 -6.49 -13.32
C LYS A 129 -9.25 -5.43 -12.66
N VAL A 130 -9.34 -5.28 -11.35
CA VAL A 130 -8.67 -4.20 -10.59
C VAL A 130 -7.20 -4.52 -10.30
N ARG A 131 -6.85 -5.78 -10.08
CA ARG A 131 -5.51 -6.21 -9.68
C ARG A 131 -4.39 -5.94 -10.69
N TYR A 132 -4.73 -5.58 -11.93
CA TYR A 132 -3.74 -5.27 -12.97
C TYR A 132 -3.31 -3.79 -12.98
N PHE A 133 -3.81 -2.97 -12.07
CA PHE A 133 -3.54 -1.53 -12.00
C PHE A 133 -2.69 -1.10 -10.79
N ILE A 134 -2.26 -2.06 -9.98
CA ILE A 134 -1.36 -1.81 -8.84
C ILE A 134 -0.01 -2.48 -9.10
#